data_7fde2a0ceca77810a9d556994ce555e4
#
_entry.id   7fde2a0ceca77810a9d556994ce555e4
#
_cell.length_a   1.000
_cell.length_b   1.000
_cell.length_c   1.000
_cell.angle_alpha   90.00
_cell.angle_beta   90.00
_cell.angle_gamma   90.00
#
_symmetry.space_group_name_H-M   'P 1'
#
loop_
_entity.id
_entity.type
_entity.pdbx_description
1 polymer ?
#
loop_
_entity_poly.entity_id
_entity_poly.type
_entity_poly.pdbx_seq_one_letter_code
_entity_poly.pdbx_strand_id
1 'polypeptide(L)'
;MQKLIYYLFIAIIACSICCCQSREEKALATIREEMNKTLDDIKSYEPIETKIDSLKYDIYGDTVVIKHIFKMKLSDGVLDLMKDDYRKAKKLFDIWDDPRMYNYSSFAYNKRKKAYEELQIAKIGLEVLEKSRELDLDTLLILTKKHTGELYGWRVHHKFRCKTKGGSPSLCDNVYFMDKKCEKILWRLDEDDMTWNRYVWYIDDAYKEAKERNERVEVDTLIVD
;
A
#
# COMPACT_ATOMS: atom_id res chain seq x y z
N MET A 1 5.42 -15.83 61.63
CA MET A 1 4.43 -15.03 60.91
C MET A 1 5.04 -13.80 60.25
N GLN A 2 5.82 -12.98 60.92
CA GLN A 2 6.43 -11.76 60.33
C GLN A 2 7.29 -12.01 59.08
N LYS A 3 8.11 -13.05 59.07
CA LYS A 3 8.94 -13.39 57.86
C LYS A 3 8.11 -13.78 56.65
N LEU A 4 6.97 -14.45 56.85
CA LEU A 4 6.07 -14.84 55.77
C LEU A 4 5.39 -13.62 55.12
N ILE A 5 4.98 -12.66 55.93
CA ILE A 5 4.38 -11.40 55.49
C ILE A 5 5.41 -10.58 54.69
N TYR A 6 6.67 -10.59 55.08
CA TYR A 6 7.75 -9.87 54.40
C TYR A 6 8.03 -10.47 53.01
N TYR A 7 8.06 -11.80 52.88
CA TYR A 7 8.21 -12.49 51.57
C TYR A 7 7.00 -12.28 50.68
N LEU A 8 5.80 -12.24 51.22
CA LEU A 8 4.58 -11.96 50.48
C LEU A 8 4.57 -10.51 49.92
N PHE A 9 5.06 -9.55 50.73
CA PHE A 9 5.22 -8.16 50.30
C PHE A 9 6.28 -8.01 49.20
N ILE A 10 7.42 -8.68 49.31
CA ILE A 10 8.46 -8.69 48.29
C ILE A 10 7.93 -9.33 46.99
N ALA A 11 7.18 -10.43 47.08
CA ALA A 11 6.55 -11.07 45.92
C ALA A 11 5.51 -10.18 45.21
N ILE A 12 4.69 -9.42 45.99
CA ILE A 12 3.74 -8.46 45.43
C ILE A 12 4.45 -7.29 44.75
N ILE A 13 5.53 -6.76 45.36
CA ILE A 13 6.34 -5.69 44.78
C ILE A 13 7.05 -6.20 43.51
N ALA A 14 7.60 -7.39 43.50
CA ALA A 14 8.23 -7.99 42.33
C ALA A 14 7.21 -8.23 41.18
N CYS A 15 6.00 -8.67 41.47
CA CYS A 15 4.91 -8.82 40.49
C CYS A 15 4.44 -7.46 39.93
N SER A 16 4.41 -6.41 40.76
CA SER A 16 3.98 -5.06 40.30
C SER A 16 5.03 -4.38 39.42
N ILE A 17 6.31 -4.69 39.55
CA ILE A 17 7.39 -4.16 38.69
C ILE A 17 7.39 -4.89 37.30
N CYS A 18 7.01 -6.15 37.28
CA CYS A 18 6.94 -6.90 35.99
C CYS A 18 5.73 -6.54 35.11
N CYS A 19 4.74 -5.79 35.60
CA CYS A 19 3.48 -5.59 34.88
C CYS A 19 3.35 -4.28 34.10
N CYS A 20 4.32 -3.37 34.17
CA CYS A 20 4.24 -2.05 33.52
C CYS A 20 5.35 -1.86 32.46
N GLN A 21 5.43 -2.75 31.48
CA GLN A 21 6.15 -2.35 30.26
C GLN A 21 5.41 -1.17 29.61
N SER A 22 6.17 -0.09 29.35
CA SER A 22 5.62 1.02 28.58
C SER A 22 5.16 0.53 27.20
N ARG A 23 4.25 1.27 26.59
CA ARG A 23 3.80 0.96 25.23
C ARG A 23 4.96 0.93 24.24
N GLU A 24 5.91 1.83 24.42
CA GLU A 24 7.13 1.91 23.61
C GLU A 24 8.00 0.67 23.75
N GLU A 25 8.20 0.19 24.97
CA GLU A 25 8.97 -1.03 25.21
C GLU A 25 8.31 -2.26 24.57
N LYS A 26 6.97 -2.37 24.63
CA LYS A 26 6.23 -3.45 23.97
C LYS A 26 6.37 -3.37 22.45
N ALA A 27 6.17 -2.17 21.88
CA ALA A 27 6.32 -1.97 20.45
C ALA A 27 7.74 -2.32 19.97
N LEU A 28 8.77 -1.85 20.68
CA LEU A 28 10.16 -2.19 20.39
C LEU A 28 10.45 -3.69 20.50
N ALA A 29 9.89 -4.36 21.51
CA ALA A 29 10.05 -5.80 21.67
C ALA A 29 9.45 -6.56 20.49
N THR A 30 8.24 -6.18 20.05
CA THR A 30 7.57 -6.78 18.90
C THR A 30 8.31 -6.50 17.58
N ILE A 31 8.80 -5.26 17.40
CA ILE A 31 9.62 -4.91 16.23
C ILE A 31 10.93 -5.71 16.23
N ARG A 32 11.59 -5.84 17.39
CA ARG A 32 12.83 -6.61 17.51
C ARG A 32 12.61 -8.09 17.20
N GLU A 33 11.48 -8.66 17.60
CA GLU A 33 11.12 -10.03 17.24
C GLU A 33 10.95 -10.20 15.72
N GLU A 34 10.34 -9.22 15.06
CA GLU A 34 10.22 -9.18 13.60
C GLU A 34 11.59 -9.05 12.92
N MET A 35 12.46 -8.18 13.45
CA MET A 35 13.82 -8.01 12.94
C MET A 35 14.64 -9.31 13.06
N ASN A 36 14.45 -10.09 14.14
CA ASN A 36 15.07 -11.41 14.29
C ASN A 36 14.72 -12.40 13.17
N LYS A 37 13.55 -12.22 12.54
CA LYS A 37 13.06 -13.07 11.44
C LYS A 37 13.47 -12.58 10.06
N THR A 38 13.68 -11.27 9.92
CA THR A 38 13.80 -10.61 8.61
C THR A 38 15.22 -10.10 8.31
N LEU A 39 16.03 -9.78 9.33
CA LEU A 39 17.40 -9.32 9.12
C LEU A 39 18.36 -10.48 9.01
N ASP A 40 19.23 -10.43 8.02
CA ASP A 40 20.30 -11.43 7.83
C ASP A 40 21.32 -11.44 9.00
N ASP A 41 21.61 -10.28 9.57
CA ASP A 41 22.50 -10.10 10.73
C ASP A 41 21.81 -9.25 11.82
N ILE A 42 21.06 -9.91 12.69
CA ILE A 42 20.39 -9.25 13.82
C ILE A 42 21.38 -8.63 14.82
N LYS A 43 22.63 -9.12 14.89
CA LYS A 43 23.64 -8.54 15.78
C LYS A 43 24.06 -7.14 15.37
N SER A 44 23.86 -6.79 14.11
CA SER A 44 24.13 -5.47 13.57
C SER A 44 22.96 -4.48 13.77
N TYR A 45 21.81 -4.94 14.26
CA TYR A 45 20.66 -4.10 14.52
C TYR A 45 20.91 -3.13 15.68
N GLU A 46 20.84 -1.85 15.38
CA GLU A 46 21.02 -0.75 16.31
C GLU A 46 19.85 0.24 16.17
N PRO A 47 18.90 0.28 17.12
CA PRO A 47 17.81 1.25 17.11
C PRO A 47 18.36 2.66 17.34
N ILE A 48 17.89 3.63 16.55
CA ILE A 48 18.29 5.04 16.63
C ILE A 48 17.17 5.87 17.26
N GLU A 49 15.97 5.75 16.71
CA GLU A 49 14.81 6.54 17.13
C GLU A 49 13.53 5.71 16.96
N THR A 50 12.63 5.88 17.92
CA THR A 50 11.29 5.29 17.87
C THR A 50 10.28 6.33 18.30
N LYS A 51 9.29 6.60 17.45
CA LYS A 51 8.16 7.50 17.74
C LYS A 51 6.86 6.73 17.61
N ILE A 52 5.97 6.90 18.59
CA ILE A 52 4.67 6.23 18.61
C ILE A 52 3.56 7.26 18.60
N ASP A 53 2.71 7.15 17.58
CA ASP A 53 1.50 7.94 17.42
C ASP A 53 0.25 7.05 17.50
N SER A 54 -0.86 7.63 17.94
CA SER A 54 -2.15 6.92 17.87
C SER A 54 -2.57 6.70 16.43
N LEU A 55 -3.02 5.49 16.12
CA LEU A 55 -3.59 5.13 14.84
C LEU A 55 -5.11 5.12 14.97
N LYS A 56 -5.80 5.94 14.19
CA LYS A 56 -7.25 5.99 14.16
C LYS A 56 -7.79 5.05 13.09
N TYR A 57 -9.02 4.60 13.28
CA TYR A 57 -9.75 3.88 12.25
C TYR A 57 -10.31 4.88 11.24
N ASP A 58 -9.46 5.28 10.33
CA ASP A 58 -9.70 6.22 9.24
C ASP A 58 -8.99 5.74 7.97
N ILE A 59 -9.02 6.52 6.89
CA ILE A 59 -8.41 6.15 5.60
C ILE A 59 -6.89 5.95 5.68
N TYR A 60 -6.23 6.54 6.67
CA TYR A 60 -4.77 6.42 6.83
C TYR A 60 -4.36 5.28 7.76
N GLY A 61 -5.27 4.81 8.60
CA GLY A 61 -5.00 3.81 9.63
C GLY A 61 -5.57 2.44 9.34
N ASP A 62 -6.59 2.34 8.51
CA ASP A 62 -7.19 1.05 8.16
C ASP A 62 -6.25 0.23 7.26
N THR A 63 -5.73 -0.88 7.81
CA THR A 63 -4.82 -1.77 7.09
C THR A 63 -5.45 -2.42 5.84
N VAL A 64 -6.77 -2.49 5.76
CA VAL A 64 -7.47 -2.98 4.56
C VAL A 64 -7.39 -1.94 3.46
N VAL A 65 -7.62 -0.66 3.80
CA VAL A 65 -7.44 0.47 2.88
C VAL A 65 -5.99 0.56 2.42
N ILE A 66 -5.02 0.44 3.33
CA ILE A 66 -3.59 0.44 3.01
C ILE A 66 -3.28 -0.61 1.93
N LYS A 67 -3.66 -1.86 2.16
CA LYS A 67 -3.44 -2.97 1.22
C LYS A 67 -4.10 -2.73 -0.13
N HIS A 68 -5.31 -2.17 -0.11
CA HIS A 68 -6.06 -1.86 -1.32
C HIS A 68 -5.37 -0.78 -2.15
N ILE A 69 -4.92 0.31 -1.52
CA ILE A 69 -4.16 1.38 -2.18
C ILE A 69 -2.85 0.87 -2.78
N PHE A 70 -2.11 -0.01 -2.08
CA PHE A 70 -0.90 -0.62 -2.65
C PHE A 70 -1.20 -1.45 -3.89
N LYS A 71 -2.30 -2.22 -3.88
CA LYS A 71 -2.75 -2.97 -5.06
C LYS A 71 -3.07 -2.02 -6.22
N MET A 72 -3.80 -0.94 -5.96
CA MET A 72 -4.13 0.07 -6.96
C MET A 72 -2.87 0.68 -7.57
N LYS A 73 -1.88 1.06 -6.76
CA LYS A 73 -0.60 1.61 -7.22
C LYS A 73 0.13 0.68 -8.20
N LEU A 74 0.14 -0.62 -7.92
CA LEU A 74 0.73 -1.60 -8.84
C LEU A 74 -0.06 -1.68 -10.15
N SER A 75 -1.40 -1.63 -10.07
CA SER A 75 -2.27 -1.63 -11.25
C SER A 75 -2.12 -0.38 -12.11
N ASP A 76 -1.88 0.78 -11.51
CA ASP A 76 -1.66 2.05 -12.22
C ASP A 76 -0.43 1.99 -13.13
N GLY A 77 0.67 1.40 -12.65
CA GLY A 77 1.86 1.20 -13.47
C GLY A 77 1.59 0.32 -14.70
N VAL A 78 0.76 -0.73 -14.54
CA VAL A 78 0.35 -1.60 -15.65
C VAL A 78 -0.58 -0.86 -16.61
N LEU A 79 -1.51 -0.06 -16.08
CA LEU A 79 -2.44 0.74 -16.88
C LEU A 79 -1.70 1.74 -17.78
N ASP A 80 -0.67 2.40 -17.28
CA ASP A 80 0.14 3.33 -18.06
C ASP A 80 0.91 2.63 -19.21
N LEU A 81 1.44 1.43 -18.94
CA LEU A 81 2.06 0.60 -19.98
C LEU A 81 1.06 0.21 -21.06
N MET A 82 -0.16 -0.22 -20.69
CA MET A 82 -1.20 -0.58 -21.63
C MET A 82 -1.70 0.59 -22.46
N LYS A 83 -1.79 1.80 -21.89
CA LYS A 83 -2.08 3.04 -22.61
C LYS A 83 -1.01 3.34 -23.68
N ASP A 84 0.25 3.11 -23.35
CA ASP A 84 1.36 3.29 -24.29
C ASP A 84 1.30 2.25 -25.43
N ASP A 85 1.05 0.99 -25.11
CA ASP A 85 0.91 -0.08 -26.11
C ASP A 85 -0.30 0.15 -27.03
N TYR A 86 -1.43 0.59 -26.49
CA TYR A 86 -2.57 1.00 -27.31
C TYR A 86 -2.22 2.15 -28.27
N ARG A 87 -1.52 3.18 -27.77
CA ARG A 87 -1.08 4.30 -28.62
C ARG A 87 -0.16 3.85 -29.75
N LYS A 88 0.77 2.91 -29.47
CA LYS A 88 1.68 2.34 -30.47
C LYS A 88 0.91 1.50 -31.50
N ALA A 89 0.04 0.62 -31.04
CA ALA A 89 -0.79 -0.22 -31.93
C ALA A 89 -1.70 0.64 -32.82
N LYS A 90 -2.31 1.70 -32.24
CA LYS A 90 -3.13 2.64 -33.02
C LYS A 90 -2.32 3.35 -34.10
N LYS A 91 -1.15 3.87 -33.77
CA LYS A 91 -0.27 4.51 -34.77
C LYS A 91 0.11 3.55 -35.89
N LEU A 92 0.43 2.29 -35.56
CA LEU A 92 0.77 1.28 -36.55
C LEU A 92 -0.41 0.97 -37.44
N PHE A 93 -1.61 0.83 -36.90
CA PHE A 93 -2.83 0.63 -37.67
C PHE A 93 -3.13 1.81 -38.60
N ASP A 94 -3.06 3.05 -38.07
CA ASP A 94 -3.32 4.28 -38.85
C ASP A 94 -2.38 4.39 -40.08
N ILE A 95 -1.13 3.93 -39.98
CA ILE A 95 -0.18 3.87 -41.07
C ILE A 95 -0.66 2.89 -42.16
N TRP A 96 -1.08 1.70 -41.78
CA TRP A 96 -1.49 0.65 -42.72
C TRP A 96 -2.96 0.76 -43.20
N ASP A 97 -3.77 1.56 -42.52
CA ASP A 97 -5.18 1.82 -42.90
C ASP A 97 -5.29 2.94 -43.97
N ASP A 98 -4.18 3.60 -44.32
CA ASP A 98 -4.16 4.59 -45.41
C ASP A 98 -4.51 3.89 -46.77
N PRO A 99 -5.59 4.30 -47.46
CA PRO A 99 -6.00 3.74 -48.72
C PRO A 99 -4.89 3.70 -49.79
N ARG A 100 -3.96 4.64 -49.72
CA ARG A 100 -2.83 4.70 -50.64
C ARG A 100 -1.82 3.58 -50.46
N MET A 101 -1.79 2.96 -49.26
CA MET A 101 -0.83 1.92 -48.90
C MET A 101 -1.31 0.49 -49.21
N TYR A 102 -2.62 0.20 -49.20
CA TYR A 102 -3.09 -1.18 -49.26
C TYR A 102 -3.86 -1.56 -50.56
N ASN A 103 -4.22 -0.60 -51.41
CA ASN A 103 -5.12 -0.89 -52.57
C ASN A 103 -4.55 -1.83 -53.64
N TYR A 104 -3.26 -2.19 -53.56
CA TYR A 104 -2.62 -2.94 -54.67
C TYR A 104 -1.64 -4.04 -54.24
N SER A 105 -1.57 -4.40 -52.96
CA SER A 105 -0.57 -5.38 -52.52
C SER A 105 -1.12 -6.31 -51.42
N SER A 106 -1.01 -7.64 -51.67
CA SER A 106 -1.31 -8.65 -50.64
C SER A 106 -0.45 -8.48 -49.39
N PHE A 107 0.77 -7.95 -49.53
CA PHE A 107 1.65 -7.64 -48.39
C PHE A 107 1.05 -6.53 -47.52
N ALA A 108 0.62 -5.44 -48.11
CA ALA A 108 0.02 -4.33 -47.39
C ALA A 108 -1.32 -4.75 -46.71
N TYR A 109 -2.14 -5.54 -47.38
CA TYR A 109 -3.36 -6.12 -46.82
C TYR A 109 -3.05 -6.97 -45.55
N ASN A 110 -2.04 -7.84 -45.61
CA ASN A 110 -1.66 -8.67 -44.47
C ASN A 110 -1.09 -7.83 -43.32
N LYS A 111 -0.33 -6.78 -43.60
CA LYS A 111 0.17 -5.85 -42.57
C LYS A 111 -0.94 -5.08 -41.88
N ARG A 112 -1.92 -4.57 -42.66
CA ARG A 112 -3.10 -3.92 -42.11
C ARG A 112 -3.91 -4.85 -41.20
N LYS A 113 -4.18 -6.09 -41.67
CA LYS A 113 -4.91 -7.10 -40.89
C LYS A 113 -4.21 -7.35 -39.54
N LYS A 114 -2.89 -7.58 -39.57
CA LYS A 114 -2.11 -7.81 -38.36
C LYS A 114 -2.14 -6.60 -37.43
N ALA A 115 -1.95 -5.39 -37.95
CA ALA A 115 -2.01 -4.16 -37.16
C ALA A 115 -3.41 -3.94 -36.54
N TYR A 116 -4.47 -4.30 -37.22
CA TYR A 116 -5.83 -4.28 -36.70
C TYR A 116 -6.01 -5.25 -35.53
N GLU A 117 -5.53 -6.50 -35.70
CA GLU A 117 -5.60 -7.51 -34.63
C GLU A 117 -4.82 -7.05 -33.37
N GLU A 118 -3.62 -6.50 -33.53
CA GLU A 118 -2.81 -5.95 -32.46
C GLU A 118 -3.54 -4.79 -31.75
N LEU A 119 -4.16 -3.89 -32.52
CA LEU A 119 -4.96 -2.79 -31.98
C LEU A 119 -6.16 -3.28 -31.16
N GLN A 120 -6.88 -4.30 -31.66
CA GLN A 120 -8.03 -4.86 -30.93
C GLN A 120 -7.60 -5.49 -29.61
N ILE A 121 -6.49 -6.24 -29.60
CA ILE A 121 -5.95 -6.83 -28.37
C ILE A 121 -5.56 -5.75 -27.36
N ALA A 122 -4.83 -4.74 -27.80
CA ALA A 122 -4.41 -3.64 -26.94
C ALA A 122 -5.62 -2.84 -26.39
N LYS A 123 -6.64 -2.63 -27.23
CA LYS A 123 -7.88 -1.94 -26.84
C LYS A 123 -8.63 -2.71 -25.75
N ILE A 124 -8.86 -4.00 -25.96
CA ILE A 124 -9.56 -4.85 -24.98
C ILE A 124 -8.79 -4.90 -23.65
N GLY A 125 -7.45 -5.05 -23.72
CA GLY A 125 -6.61 -5.05 -22.51
C GLY A 125 -6.73 -3.75 -21.72
N LEU A 126 -6.71 -2.61 -22.41
CA LEU A 126 -6.86 -1.30 -21.79
C LEU A 126 -8.24 -1.14 -21.14
N GLU A 127 -9.32 -1.45 -21.84
CA GLU A 127 -10.71 -1.37 -21.34
C GLU A 127 -10.93 -2.23 -20.10
N VAL A 128 -10.35 -3.43 -20.04
CA VAL A 128 -10.42 -4.31 -18.86
C VAL A 128 -9.72 -3.70 -17.65
N LEU A 129 -8.54 -3.11 -17.86
CA LEU A 129 -7.79 -2.49 -16.76
C LEU A 129 -8.45 -1.19 -16.28
N GLU A 130 -8.97 -0.36 -17.18
CA GLU A 130 -9.72 0.84 -16.82
C GLU A 130 -10.95 0.50 -15.99
N LYS A 131 -11.71 -0.52 -16.39
CA LYS A 131 -12.86 -1.00 -15.61
C LYS A 131 -12.45 -1.59 -14.25
N SER A 132 -11.33 -2.31 -14.18
CA SER A 132 -10.79 -2.80 -12.91
C SER A 132 -10.43 -1.64 -11.98
N ARG A 133 -9.81 -0.58 -12.51
CA ARG A 133 -9.49 0.65 -11.77
C ARG A 133 -10.73 1.32 -11.19
N GLU A 134 -11.79 1.43 -11.98
CA GLU A 134 -13.07 1.98 -11.52
C GLU A 134 -13.65 1.18 -10.34
N LEU A 135 -13.63 -0.14 -10.42
CA LEU A 135 -14.08 -1.01 -9.33
C LEU A 135 -13.21 -0.86 -8.06
N ASP A 136 -11.91 -0.64 -8.23
CA ASP A 136 -11.01 -0.40 -7.12
C ASP A 136 -11.32 0.95 -6.44
N LEU A 137 -11.67 2.00 -7.18
CA LEU A 137 -12.11 3.30 -6.64
C LEU A 137 -13.45 3.17 -5.89
N ASP A 138 -14.42 2.45 -6.44
CA ASP A 138 -15.69 2.17 -5.76
C ASP A 138 -15.49 1.40 -4.47
N THR A 139 -14.60 0.41 -4.49
CA THR A 139 -14.23 -0.37 -3.31
C THR A 139 -13.61 0.51 -2.22
N LEU A 140 -12.76 1.46 -2.60
CA LEU A 140 -12.16 2.42 -1.67
C LEU A 140 -13.23 3.23 -0.95
N LEU A 141 -14.24 3.75 -1.67
CA LEU A 141 -15.36 4.49 -1.07
C LEU A 141 -16.18 3.61 -0.12
N ILE A 142 -16.42 2.35 -0.46
CA ILE A 142 -17.16 1.41 0.41
C ILE A 142 -16.38 1.14 1.70
N LEU A 143 -15.07 0.93 1.60
CA LEU A 143 -14.21 0.70 2.76
C LEU A 143 -14.22 1.90 3.70
N THR A 144 -14.15 3.12 3.15
CA THR A 144 -14.09 4.35 3.95
C THR A 144 -15.41 4.69 4.67
N LYS A 145 -16.56 4.18 4.22
CA LYS A 145 -17.85 4.36 4.90
C LYS A 145 -17.91 3.76 6.31
N LYS A 146 -17.01 2.83 6.63
CA LYS A 146 -16.96 2.12 7.93
C LYS A 146 -16.10 2.83 8.97
N HIS A 147 -15.41 3.90 8.60
CA HIS A 147 -14.46 4.59 9.47
C HIS A 147 -15.17 5.35 10.59
N THR A 148 -14.80 5.06 11.83
CA THR A 148 -15.38 5.67 13.04
C THR A 148 -14.49 6.75 13.66
N GLY A 149 -13.23 6.84 13.24
CA GLY A 149 -12.24 7.72 13.83
C GLY A 149 -11.76 7.29 15.22
N GLU A 150 -12.22 6.12 15.71
CA GLU A 150 -11.79 5.56 16.99
C GLU A 150 -10.34 5.08 16.95
N LEU A 151 -9.75 4.89 18.13
CA LEU A 151 -8.42 4.30 18.26
C LEU A 151 -8.44 2.89 17.64
N TYR A 152 -7.67 2.71 16.57
CA TYR A 152 -7.50 1.43 15.88
C TYR A 152 -6.26 0.66 16.37
N GLY A 153 -5.19 1.39 16.68
CA GLY A 153 -3.92 0.83 17.10
C GLY A 153 -2.86 1.90 17.26
N TRP A 154 -1.64 1.59 16.88
CA TRP A 154 -0.48 2.48 17.01
C TRP A 154 0.32 2.49 15.71
N ARG A 155 0.74 3.68 15.31
CA ARG A 155 1.71 3.90 14.25
C ARG A 155 3.07 4.15 14.90
N VAL A 156 4.06 3.33 14.54
CA VAL A 156 5.40 3.38 15.09
C VAL A 156 6.39 3.70 13.98
N HIS A 157 6.97 4.89 14.03
CA HIS A 157 8.12 5.24 13.21
C HIS A 157 9.36 4.71 13.91
N HIS A 158 10.13 3.87 13.23
CA HIS A 158 11.30 3.23 13.79
C HIS A 158 12.49 3.34 12.85
N LYS A 159 13.47 4.12 13.29
CA LYS A 159 14.74 4.34 12.60
C LYS A 159 15.83 3.50 13.23
N PHE A 160 16.56 2.75 12.42
CA PHE A 160 17.61 1.86 12.90
C PHE A 160 18.73 1.69 11.88
N ARG A 161 19.89 1.25 12.36
CA ARG A 161 20.99 0.77 11.51
C ARG A 161 21.01 -0.74 11.50
N CYS A 162 21.43 -1.32 10.37
CA CYS A 162 21.74 -2.73 10.25
C CYS A 162 22.80 -2.94 9.15
N LYS A 163 23.29 -4.16 9.01
CA LYS A 163 24.09 -4.55 7.86
C LYS A 163 23.23 -5.27 6.83
N THR A 164 23.45 -4.91 5.57
CA THR A 164 22.87 -5.65 4.45
C THR A 164 23.49 -7.05 4.35
N LYS A 165 22.91 -7.93 3.54
CA LYS A 165 23.44 -9.26 3.24
C LYS A 165 24.89 -9.24 2.73
N GLY A 166 25.30 -8.16 2.07
CA GLY A 166 26.68 -7.93 1.63
C GLY A 166 27.60 -7.34 2.70
N GLY A 167 27.14 -7.16 3.94
CA GLY A 167 27.90 -6.61 5.07
C GLY A 167 28.03 -5.09 5.07
N SER A 168 27.44 -4.37 4.12
CA SER A 168 27.46 -2.92 4.07
C SER A 168 26.48 -2.32 5.10
N PRO A 169 26.83 -1.21 5.79
CA PRO A 169 25.92 -0.54 6.68
C PRO A 169 24.74 0.06 5.90
N SER A 170 23.54 -0.09 6.45
CA SER A 170 22.30 0.49 5.95
C SER A 170 21.59 1.25 7.07
N LEU A 171 20.96 2.35 6.70
CA LEU A 171 20.06 3.12 7.58
C LEU A 171 18.63 2.88 7.07
N CYS A 172 17.80 2.32 7.94
CA CYS A 172 16.41 2.03 7.63
C CYS A 172 15.48 2.95 8.43
N ASP A 173 14.40 3.39 7.80
CA ASP A 173 13.34 4.16 8.44
C ASP A 173 12.00 3.52 8.06
N ASN A 174 11.42 2.78 8.99
CA ASN A 174 10.22 1.99 8.73
C ASN A 174 9.05 2.51 9.55
N VAL A 175 7.84 2.42 8.98
CA VAL A 175 6.59 2.71 9.69
C VAL A 175 5.84 1.41 9.92
N TYR A 176 5.61 1.07 11.20
CA TYR A 176 4.84 -0.09 11.60
C TYR A 176 3.45 0.32 12.04
N PHE A 177 2.44 -0.39 11.57
CA PHE A 177 1.07 -0.29 12.06
C PHE A 177 0.85 -1.47 12.99
N MET A 178 0.56 -1.17 14.25
CA MET A 178 0.44 -2.17 15.31
C MET A 178 -0.96 -2.18 15.90
N ASP A 179 -1.34 -3.31 16.45
CA ASP A 179 -2.61 -3.44 17.20
C ASP A 179 -2.60 -2.57 18.47
N LYS A 180 -3.77 -2.47 19.14
CA LYS A 180 -3.96 -1.66 20.36
C LYS A 180 -3.00 -2.02 21.49
N LYS A 181 -2.54 -3.26 21.55
CA LYS A 181 -1.65 -3.77 22.61
C LYS A 181 -0.17 -3.69 22.26
N CYS A 182 0.18 -3.33 21.03
CA CYS A 182 1.52 -3.41 20.47
C CYS A 182 2.11 -4.83 20.45
N GLU A 183 1.26 -5.85 20.38
CA GLU A 183 1.68 -7.25 20.38
C GLU A 183 1.78 -7.81 18.95
N LYS A 184 1.18 -7.12 17.98
CA LYS A 184 1.13 -7.59 16.60
C LYS A 184 1.35 -6.45 15.61
N ILE A 185 2.24 -6.69 14.63
CA ILE A 185 2.39 -5.83 13.46
C ILE A 185 1.28 -6.19 12.47
N LEU A 186 0.42 -5.23 12.16
CA LEU A 186 -0.68 -5.36 11.19
C LEU A 186 -0.20 -5.10 9.78
N TRP A 187 0.70 -4.12 9.63
CA TRP A 187 1.29 -3.71 8.37
C TRP A 187 2.63 -3.00 8.59
N ARG A 188 3.50 -3.02 7.58
CA ARG A 188 4.78 -2.30 7.57
C ARG A 188 4.94 -1.53 6.27
N LEU A 189 5.40 -0.29 6.36
CA LEU A 189 5.92 0.51 5.26
C LEU A 189 7.43 0.60 5.41
N ASP A 190 8.14 0.18 4.40
CA ASP A 190 9.57 0.37 4.29
C ASP A 190 9.82 1.68 3.53
N GLU A 191 10.72 2.54 4.00
CA GLU A 191 10.99 3.84 3.39
C GLU A 191 11.53 3.70 1.97
N ASP A 192 12.27 2.63 1.68
CA ASP A 192 12.76 2.30 0.33
C ASP A 192 11.62 2.10 -0.67
N ASP A 193 10.47 1.58 -0.21
CA ASP A 193 9.30 1.36 -1.04
C ASP A 193 8.39 2.58 -1.11
N MET A 194 8.12 3.20 0.04
CA MET A 194 7.21 4.34 0.14
C MET A 194 7.37 5.09 1.46
N THR A 195 7.79 6.36 1.41
CA THR A 195 7.78 7.23 2.59
C THR A 195 6.35 7.47 3.08
N TRP A 196 6.19 7.79 4.39
CA TRP A 196 4.89 8.13 4.97
C TRP A 196 4.18 9.26 4.21
N ASN A 197 4.88 10.33 3.85
CA ASN A 197 4.29 11.46 3.12
C ASN A 197 3.79 11.07 1.74
N ARG A 198 4.54 10.22 1.03
CA ARG A 198 4.13 9.70 -0.27
C ARG A 198 2.93 8.78 -0.18
N TYR A 199 2.86 7.97 0.89
CA TYR A 199 1.71 7.13 1.19
C TYR A 199 0.45 7.97 1.44
N VAL A 200 0.52 9.00 2.31
CA VAL A 200 -0.60 9.91 2.57
C VAL A 200 -1.05 10.59 1.29
N TRP A 201 -0.12 11.14 0.50
CA TRP A 201 -0.45 11.76 -0.79
C TRP A 201 -1.19 10.81 -1.72
N TYR A 202 -0.76 9.54 -1.79
CA TYR A 202 -1.38 8.55 -2.67
C TYR A 202 -2.80 8.18 -2.24
N ILE A 203 -3.05 8.13 -0.93
CA ILE A 203 -4.40 7.92 -0.39
C ILE A 203 -5.29 9.11 -0.73
N ASP A 204 -4.81 10.33 -0.49
CA ASP A 204 -5.57 11.55 -0.74
C ASP A 204 -5.96 11.66 -2.22
N ASP A 205 -5.02 11.40 -3.12
CA ASP A 205 -5.22 11.43 -4.56
C ASP A 205 -6.27 10.39 -5.00
N ALA A 206 -6.10 9.13 -4.60
CA ALA A 206 -7.04 8.05 -4.93
C ALA A 206 -8.44 8.30 -4.35
N TYR A 207 -8.52 8.82 -3.12
CA TYR A 207 -9.80 9.10 -2.46
C TYR A 207 -10.52 10.29 -3.09
N LYS A 208 -9.78 11.31 -3.49
CA LYS A 208 -10.31 12.45 -4.25
C LYS A 208 -10.87 11.99 -5.59
N GLU A 209 -10.10 11.22 -6.36
CA GLU A 209 -10.53 10.65 -7.65
C GLU A 209 -11.81 9.82 -7.49
N ALA A 210 -11.88 8.98 -6.46
CA ALA A 210 -13.05 8.16 -6.18
C ALA A 210 -14.30 9.00 -5.89
N LYS A 211 -14.17 10.08 -5.11
CA LYS A 211 -15.28 11.00 -4.83
C LYS A 211 -15.76 11.75 -6.07
N GLU A 212 -14.83 12.33 -6.83
CA GLU A 212 -15.17 13.06 -8.06
C GLU A 212 -15.86 12.16 -9.10
N ARG A 213 -15.49 10.89 -9.14
CA ARG A 213 -16.16 9.90 -9.99
C ARG A 213 -17.58 9.60 -9.49
N ASN A 214 -17.78 9.38 -8.20
CA ASN A 214 -19.08 9.10 -7.63
C ASN A 214 -20.05 10.27 -7.84
N GLU A 215 -19.60 11.51 -7.65
CA GLU A 215 -20.38 12.71 -7.90
C GLU A 215 -20.83 12.82 -9.38
N ARG A 216 -19.96 12.47 -10.33
CA ARG A 216 -20.30 12.43 -11.76
C ARG A 216 -21.37 11.38 -12.07
N VAL A 217 -21.22 10.17 -11.51
CA VAL A 217 -22.21 9.09 -11.70
C VAL A 217 -23.58 9.48 -11.14
N GLU A 218 -23.63 10.13 -9.98
CA GLU A 218 -24.87 10.61 -9.38
C GLU A 218 -25.55 11.70 -10.25
N VAL A 219 -24.77 12.61 -10.84
CA VAL A 219 -25.31 13.64 -11.76
C VAL A 219 -25.84 13.03 -13.05
N ASP A 220 -25.10 12.09 -13.65
CA ASP A 220 -25.51 11.43 -14.89
C ASP A 220 -26.78 10.60 -14.72
N THR A 221 -26.99 9.98 -13.55
CA THR A 221 -28.23 9.25 -13.24
C THR A 221 -29.43 10.17 -13.04
N LEU A 222 -29.24 11.38 -12.53
CA LEU A 222 -30.32 12.38 -12.35
C LEU A 222 -30.77 13.06 -13.67
N ILE A 223 -29.96 12.99 -14.73
CA ILE A 223 -30.27 13.60 -16.05
C ILE A 223 -31.07 12.63 -16.94
N VAL A 224 -31.07 11.35 -16.61
CA VAL A 224 -31.69 10.28 -17.44
C VAL A 224 -33.12 9.95 -16.98
N ASP A 225 -33.54 10.41 -15.80
CA ASP A 225 -34.91 10.29 -15.27
C ASP A 225 -35.73 11.54 -15.62
#